data_3131e98a7658068b19cbb2f5bcabc019
#
_entry.id   3131e98a7658068b19cbb2f5bcabc019
#
_cell.length_a   1.000
_cell.length_b   1.000
_cell.length_c   1.000
_cell.angle_alpha   90.00
_cell.angle_beta   90.00
_cell.angle_gamma   90.00
#
_symmetry.space_group_name_H-M   'P 1'
#
loop_
_entity.id
_entity.type
_entity.pdbx_description
1 polymer ?
#
loop_
_entity_poly.entity_id
_entity_poly.type
_entity_poly.pdbx_seq_one_letter_code
_entity_poly.pdbx_strand_id
1 'polypeptide(L)'
;MVEIPQFDADTEIELQAAAFRALRDHLQNRTDVQNIDMMTLTGFCRNCLSRWVQEAADTKGITLSKQDARAYVYGMDYEEWRAAYQTEATASQKQAFADTKHD
;
A
#
# COMPACT_ATOMS: atom_id res chain seq x y z
N MET A 1 4.73 18.23 -25.03
CA MET A 1 5.24 17.00 -24.41
C MET A 1 6.32 17.36 -23.40
N VAL A 2 6.27 16.75 -22.23
CA VAL A 2 7.21 17.02 -21.15
C VAL A 2 8.33 16.00 -21.19
N GLU A 3 9.58 16.47 -21.05
CA GLU A 3 10.73 15.60 -20.92
C GLU A 3 10.77 15.05 -19.49
N ILE A 4 10.98 13.73 -19.36
CA ILE A 4 11.02 13.11 -18.03
C ILE A 4 12.35 13.43 -17.37
N PRO A 5 12.35 14.06 -16.19
CA PRO A 5 13.59 14.40 -15.49
C PRO A 5 14.43 13.17 -15.19
N GLN A 6 15.75 13.38 -15.30
CA GLN A 6 16.72 12.34 -14.95
C GLN A 6 17.50 12.78 -13.73
N PHE A 7 17.69 11.85 -12.78
CA PHE A 7 18.44 12.08 -11.55
C PHE A 7 19.58 11.06 -11.50
N ASP A 8 20.63 11.38 -10.76
CA ASP A 8 21.62 10.33 -10.45
C ASP A 8 20.96 9.27 -9.56
N ALA A 9 21.57 8.08 -9.52
CA ALA A 9 20.94 6.92 -8.85
C ALA A 9 20.67 7.19 -7.36
N ASP A 10 21.58 7.82 -6.66
CA ASP A 10 21.42 8.06 -5.23
C ASP A 10 20.30 9.08 -4.97
N THR A 11 20.25 10.14 -5.76
CA THR A 11 19.18 11.15 -5.66
C THR A 11 17.84 10.54 -5.96
N GLU A 12 17.73 9.72 -7.01
CA GLU A 12 16.48 9.06 -7.38
C GLU A 12 15.97 8.17 -6.26
N ILE A 13 16.86 7.38 -5.66
CA ILE A 13 16.52 6.51 -4.53
C ILE A 13 15.99 7.35 -3.35
N GLU A 14 16.64 8.45 -3.04
CA GLU A 14 16.20 9.33 -1.95
C GLU A 14 14.83 9.93 -2.21
N LEU A 15 14.57 10.38 -3.44
CA LEU A 15 13.27 10.93 -3.82
C LEU A 15 12.17 9.87 -3.73
N GLN A 16 12.46 8.68 -4.24
CA GLN A 16 11.50 7.56 -4.18
C GLN A 16 11.22 7.15 -2.74
N ALA A 17 12.26 7.07 -1.91
CA ALA A 17 12.09 6.73 -0.50
C ALA A 17 11.26 7.78 0.23
N ALA A 18 11.52 9.06 -0.02
CA ALA A 18 10.75 10.15 0.58
C ALA A 18 9.28 10.12 0.15
N ALA A 19 9.03 9.86 -1.13
CA ALA A 19 7.66 9.75 -1.66
C ALA A 19 6.94 8.55 -1.09
N PHE A 20 7.62 7.40 -0.95
CA PHE A 20 7.04 6.22 -0.32
C PHE A 20 6.66 6.51 1.13
N ARG A 21 7.55 7.15 1.89
CA ARG A 21 7.27 7.48 3.30
C ARG A 21 6.06 8.41 3.40
N ALA A 22 5.96 9.39 2.50
CA ALA A 22 4.80 10.29 2.47
C ALA A 22 3.50 9.55 2.18
N LEU A 23 3.52 8.63 1.22
CA LEU A 23 2.36 7.80 0.90
C LEU A 23 1.96 6.92 2.09
N ARG A 24 2.92 6.22 2.67
CA ARG A 24 2.68 5.36 3.83
C ARG A 24 2.08 6.15 4.99
N ASP A 25 2.67 7.28 5.33
CA ASP A 25 2.21 8.12 6.43
C ASP A 25 0.80 8.68 6.16
N HIS A 26 0.55 9.04 4.91
CA HIS A 26 -0.78 9.51 4.50
C HIS A 26 -1.83 8.42 4.68
N LEU A 27 -1.53 7.19 4.26
CA LEU A 27 -2.46 6.07 4.40
C LEU A 27 -2.69 5.72 5.87
N GLN A 28 -1.66 5.83 6.72
CA GLN A 28 -1.81 5.60 8.16
C GLN A 28 -2.75 6.64 8.80
N ASN A 29 -2.80 7.85 8.26
CA ASN A 29 -3.70 8.89 8.74
C ASN A 29 -5.13 8.78 8.19
N ARG A 30 -5.33 7.98 7.15
CA ARG A 30 -6.63 7.83 6.49
C ARG A 30 -7.25 6.48 6.81
N THR A 31 -7.43 6.21 8.10
CA THR A 31 -8.05 4.97 8.59
C THR A 31 -9.53 4.86 8.22
N ASP A 32 -10.14 5.94 7.77
CA ASP A 32 -11.51 6.00 7.27
C ASP A 32 -11.67 5.34 5.89
N VAL A 33 -10.57 5.19 5.14
CA VAL A 33 -10.62 4.63 3.78
C VAL A 33 -10.44 3.12 3.85
N GLN A 34 -11.44 2.39 3.35
CA GLN A 34 -11.43 0.92 3.34
C GLN A 34 -10.56 0.39 2.20
N ASN A 35 -9.88 -0.72 2.46
CA ASN A 35 -9.05 -1.36 1.44
C ASN A 35 -9.86 -1.77 0.20
N ILE A 36 -11.10 -2.24 0.38
CA ILE A 36 -11.94 -2.61 -0.76
C ILE A 36 -12.21 -1.41 -1.68
N ASP A 37 -12.41 -0.23 -1.10
CA ASP A 37 -12.64 0.99 -1.88
C ASP A 37 -11.38 1.43 -2.61
N MET A 38 -10.21 1.30 -1.97
CA MET A 38 -8.93 1.57 -2.63
C MET A 38 -8.75 0.65 -3.84
N MET A 39 -9.01 -0.66 -3.67
CA MET A 39 -8.89 -1.63 -4.76
C MET A 39 -9.81 -1.26 -5.92
N THR A 40 -11.02 -0.86 -5.61
CA THR A 40 -12.01 -0.48 -6.63
C THR A 40 -11.57 0.78 -7.40
N LEU A 41 -11.08 1.77 -6.68
CA LEU A 41 -10.77 3.09 -7.26
C LEU A 41 -9.38 3.16 -7.89
N THR A 42 -8.40 2.47 -7.32
CA THR A 42 -7.00 2.61 -7.72
C THR A 42 -6.34 1.32 -8.19
N GLY A 43 -6.98 0.18 -7.96
CA GLY A 43 -6.40 -1.12 -8.30
C GLY A 43 -5.39 -1.66 -7.29
N PHE A 44 -5.15 -0.97 -6.20
CA PHE A 44 -4.28 -1.46 -5.12
C PHE A 44 -4.84 -1.05 -3.76
N CYS A 45 -4.33 -1.68 -2.71
CA CYS A 45 -4.65 -1.28 -1.34
C CYS A 45 -3.41 -1.40 -0.46
N ARG A 46 -3.56 -1.17 0.84
CA ARG A 46 -2.47 -1.26 1.81
C ARG A 46 -1.78 -2.63 1.79
N ASN A 47 -2.53 -3.69 1.56
CA ASN A 47 -1.97 -5.04 1.49
C ASN A 47 -1.12 -5.23 0.23
N CYS A 48 -1.51 -4.63 -0.88
CA CYS A 48 -0.69 -4.65 -2.10
C CYS A 48 0.62 -3.92 -1.88
N LEU A 49 0.56 -2.75 -1.23
CA LEU A 49 1.77 -1.99 -0.90
C LEU A 49 2.69 -2.79 0.02
N SER A 50 2.12 -3.50 0.99
CA SER A 50 2.88 -4.39 1.89
C SER A 50 3.57 -5.51 1.11
N ARG A 51 2.87 -6.11 0.15
CA ARG A 51 3.43 -7.15 -0.72
C ARG A 51 4.61 -6.61 -1.53
N TRP A 52 4.48 -5.39 -2.07
CA TRP A 52 5.56 -4.78 -2.84
C TRP A 52 6.80 -4.53 -1.98
N VAL A 53 6.63 -4.16 -0.73
CA VAL A 53 7.75 -4.04 0.23
C VAL A 53 8.39 -5.41 0.46
N GLN A 54 7.57 -6.45 0.65
CA GLN A 54 8.05 -7.81 0.86
C GLN A 54 8.84 -8.31 -0.36
N GLU A 55 8.32 -8.08 -1.56
CA GLU A 55 8.99 -8.45 -2.80
C GLU A 55 10.32 -7.73 -2.98
N ALA A 56 10.35 -6.43 -2.64
CA ALA A 56 11.58 -5.65 -2.68
C ALA A 56 12.63 -6.19 -1.70
N ALA A 57 12.20 -6.59 -0.51
CA ALA A 57 13.07 -7.23 0.49
C ALA A 57 13.65 -8.54 -0.06
N ASP A 58 12.83 -9.34 -0.73
CA ASP A 58 13.27 -10.60 -1.32
C ASP A 58 14.38 -10.38 -2.34
N THR A 59 14.29 -9.34 -3.18
CA THR A 59 15.33 -9.05 -4.17
C THR A 59 16.64 -8.64 -3.53
N LYS A 60 16.61 -8.20 -2.27
CA LYS A 60 17.80 -7.84 -1.50
C LYS A 60 18.31 -8.99 -0.63
N GLY A 61 17.67 -10.15 -0.70
CA GLY A 61 18.02 -11.28 0.16
C GLY A 61 17.59 -11.10 1.61
N ILE A 62 16.67 -10.20 1.88
CA ILE A 62 16.15 -9.95 3.22
C ILE A 62 14.86 -10.75 3.39
N THR A 63 14.80 -11.59 4.43
CA THR A 63 13.60 -12.34 4.76
C THR A 63 12.67 -11.45 5.56
N LEU A 64 11.55 -11.07 4.95
CA LEU A 64 10.53 -10.25 5.59
C LEU A 64 9.21 -11.00 5.50
N SER A 65 8.63 -11.32 6.66
CA SER A 65 7.35 -12.03 6.69
C SER A 65 6.23 -11.13 6.18
N LYS A 66 5.16 -11.75 5.73
CA LYS A 66 3.93 -11.03 5.32
C LYS A 66 3.40 -10.16 6.46
N GLN A 67 3.41 -10.71 7.68
CA GLN A 67 2.94 -10.00 8.87
C GLN A 67 3.80 -8.76 9.16
N ASP A 68 5.12 -8.90 9.09
CA ASP A 68 6.03 -7.79 9.34
C ASP A 68 5.93 -6.72 8.24
N ALA A 69 5.80 -7.12 7.00
CA ALA A 69 5.61 -6.18 5.88
C ALA A 69 4.32 -5.37 6.07
N ARG A 70 3.24 -6.02 6.50
CA ARG A 70 1.98 -5.34 6.80
C ARG A 70 2.12 -4.38 7.98
N ALA A 71 2.77 -4.81 9.06
CA ALA A 71 3.02 -3.94 10.22
C ALA A 71 3.81 -2.70 9.82
N TYR A 72 4.77 -2.86 8.93
CA TYR A 72 5.59 -1.76 8.43
C TYR A 72 4.75 -0.73 7.67
N VAL A 73 3.82 -1.18 6.85
CA VAL A 73 2.96 -0.29 6.05
C VAL A 73 1.83 0.31 6.89
N TYR A 74 1.17 -0.49 7.72
CA TYR A 74 0.04 -0.03 8.52
C TYR A 74 0.47 0.81 9.73
N GLY A 75 1.71 0.64 10.20
CA GLY A 75 2.19 1.28 11.43
C GLY A 75 1.67 0.63 12.69
N MET A 76 1.05 -0.53 12.58
CA MET A 76 0.52 -1.32 13.68
C MET A 76 0.23 -2.74 13.18
N ASP A 77 -0.08 -3.65 14.09
CA ASP A 77 -0.45 -5.01 13.73
C ASP A 77 -1.70 -5.01 12.82
N TYR A 78 -1.65 -5.82 11.78
CA TYR A 78 -2.73 -5.86 10.78
C TYR A 78 -4.08 -6.29 11.39
N GLU A 79 -4.06 -7.30 12.27
CA GLU A 79 -5.31 -7.77 12.89
C GLU A 79 -5.89 -6.73 13.82
N GLU A 80 -5.03 -5.98 14.52
CA GLU A 80 -5.48 -4.85 15.35
C GLU A 80 -6.08 -3.75 14.47
N TRP A 81 -5.47 -3.47 13.32
CA TRP A 81 -6.00 -2.48 12.37
C TRP A 81 -7.38 -2.90 11.86
N ARG A 82 -7.51 -4.17 11.49
CA ARG A 82 -8.80 -4.72 11.02
C ARG A 82 -9.87 -4.57 12.10
N ALA A 83 -9.56 -4.94 13.32
CA ALA A 83 -10.52 -4.86 14.43
C ALA A 83 -10.94 -3.42 14.71
N ALA A 84 -10.02 -2.46 14.57
CA ALA A 84 -10.29 -1.06 14.90
C ALA A 84 -11.00 -0.31 13.76
N TYR A 85 -10.67 -0.61 12.50
CA TYR A 85 -11.04 0.26 11.38
C TYR A 85 -11.78 -0.43 10.23
N GLN A 86 -11.56 -1.72 10.00
CA GLN A 86 -12.19 -2.38 8.86
C GLN A 86 -13.65 -2.67 9.15
N THR A 87 -14.51 -2.24 8.22
CA THR A 87 -15.95 -2.50 8.29
C THR A 87 -16.32 -3.63 7.34
N GLU A 88 -17.46 -4.28 7.59
CA GLU A 88 -17.98 -5.28 6.65
C GLU A 88 -18.35 -4.59 5.34
N ALA A 89 -17.88 -5.15 4.23
CA ALA A 89 -18.16 -4.58 2.90
C ALA A 89 -19.65 -4.70 2.58
N THR A 90 -20.22 -3.61 2.07
CA THR A 90 -21.60 -3.59 1.60
C THR A 90 -21.73 -4.36 0.28
N ALA A 91 -22.96 -4.70 -0.10
CA ALA A 91 -23.22 -5.34 -1.40
C ALA A 91 -22.75 -4.45 -2.55
N SER A 92 -22.94 -3.14 -2.44
CA SER A 92 -22.46 -2.16 -3.42
C SER A 92 -20.94 -2.17 -3.54
N GLN A 93 -20.23 -2.19 -2.41
CA GLN A 93 -18.77 -2.24 -2.42
C GLN A 93 -18.25 -3.52 -3.07
N LYS A 94 -18.87 -4.65 -2.75
CA LYS A 94 -18.49 -5.95 -3.32
C LYS A 94 -18.72 -5.98 -4.83
N GLN A 95 -19.85 -5.44 -5.30
CA GLN A 95 -20.17 -5.38 -6.72
C GLN A 95 -19.18 -4.47 -7.47
N ALA A 96 -18.91 -3.28 -6.93
CA ALA A 96 -17.97 -2.35 -7.54
C ALA A 96 -16.58 -2.98 -7.64
N PHE A 97 -16.15 -3.69 -6.60
CA PHE A 97 -14.87 -4.40 -6.60
C PHE A 97 -14.83 -5.48 -7.69
N ALA A 98 -15.92 -6.26 -7.82
CA ALA A 98 -15.99 -7.33 -8.80
C ALA A 98 -15.96 -6.81 -10.24
N ASP A 99 -16.44 -5.58 -10.47
CA ASP A 99 -16.54 -4.97 -11.80
C ASP A 99 -15.23 -4.30 -12.25
N THR A 100 -14.22 -4.20 -11.37
CA THR A 100 -12.97 -3.51 -11.70
C THR A 100 -11.81 -4.48 -11.85
N LYS A 101 -10.77 -3.99 -12.55
CA LYS A 101 -9.47 -4.67 -12.59
C LYS A 101 -8.64 -4.20 -11.40
N HIS A 102 -7.97 -5.15 -10.75
CA HIS A 102 -7.12 -4.84 -9.60
C HIS A 102 -5.91 -5.75 -9.56
N ASP A 103 -4.91 -5.30 -8.85
CA ASP A 103 -3.64 -6.02 -8.69
C ASP A 103 -3.79 -7.25 -7.77
#